data_fb8aa51c5343024859b79bf0db4d0f3f
#
_entry.id   fb8aa51c5343024859b79bf0db4d0f3f
#
_cell.length_a   1.000
_cell.length_b   1.000
_cell.length_c   1.000
_cell.angle_alpha   90.00
_cell.angle_beta   90.00
_cell.angle_gamma   90.00
#
_symmetry.space_group_name_H-M   'P 1'
#
loop_
_entity.id
_entity.type
_entity.pdbx_description
1 polymer ?
#
loop_
_entity_poly.entity_id
_entity_poly.type
_entity_poly.pdbx_seq_one_letter_code
_entity_poly.pdbx_strand_id
1 'polypeptide(L)'
;AAALGVQDLVVISVKAPALASVAAQVGPLIGPDTVVLTAMNGVPWWFLQGFGGPVAGRSLATVDPQGAIALALPATHIVGCVVHASCSVDAPGVIRHHFGDGLIVGEPSGQATARVQALHALLQKAGFNASVSAQIQKDIWYKLWGNMTVNPISAITGATTDRIMDDPLVRQFISSVMLEAKAIGEKIGIPIDQQPEDRHAVTRKLGAFRTSMLQDVDAGKPVELDALVSAVRELGQLTHVATPFTDALLGLSRLHAQGRGLYGVTD
;
A
#
# COMPACT_ATOMS: atom_id res chain seq x y z
N ALA A 1 -20.74 -13.53 -2.10
CA ALA A 1 -20.18 -13.57 -3.46
C ALA A 1 -20.97 -14.52 -4.36
N ALA A 2 -21.18 -15.80 -4.00
CA ALA A 2 -21.83 -16.80 -4.86
C ALA A 2 -23.20 -16.39 -5.44
N ALA A 3 -23.99 -15.64 -4.69
CA ALA A 3 -25.32 -15.19 -5.14
C ALA A 3 -25.26 -14.09 -6.23
N LEU A 4 -24.10 -13.43 -6.41
CA LEU A 4 -23.95 -12.34 -7.37
C LEU A 4 -23.48 -12.84 -8.76
N GLY A 5 -22.82 -14.01 -8.82
CA GLY A 5 -22.21 -14.52 -10.05
C GLY A 5 -21.04 -13.67 -10.54
N VAL A 6 -20.57 -13.96 -11.74
CA VAL A 6 -19.44 -13.25 -12.39
C VAL A 6 -19.76 -11.78 -12.59
N GLN A 7 -18.77 -10.92 -12.29
CA GLN A 7 -18.88 -9.46 -12.42
C GLN A 7 -17.89 -8.94 -13.45
N ASP A 8 -18.21 -7.82 -14.11
CA ASP A 8 -17.29 -7.13 -15.02
C ASP A 8 -16.18 -6.42 -14.27
N LEU A 9 -16.48 -5.86 -13.08
CA LEU A 9 -15.57 -5.14 -12.21
C LEU A 9 -15.73 -5.57 -10.76
N VAL A 10 -14.63 -5.95 -10.13
CA VAL A 10 -14.54 -6.19 -8.69
C VAL A 10 -13.59 -5.18 -8.08
N VAL A 11 -14.04 -4.40 -7.11
CA VAL A 11 -13.20 -3.43 -6.38
C VAL A 11 -12.80 -4.03 -5.04
N ILE A 12 -11.49 -4.20 -4.83
CA ILE A 12 -10.91 -4.63 -3.57
C ILE A 12 -10.31 -3.40 -2.89
N SER A 13 -10.99 -2.93 -1.84
CA SER A 13 -10.60 -1.75 -1.06
C SER A 13 -10.48 -2.06 0.44
N VAL A 14 -10.23 -3.32 0.77
CA VAL A 14 -10.00 -3.76 2.14
C VAL A 14 -8.56 -3.50 2.58
N LYS A 15 -8.31 -3.51 3.89
CA LYS A 15 -6.96 -3.47 4.42
C LYS A 15 -6.22 -4.79 4.22
N ALA A 16 -4.90 -4.72 4.08
CA ALA A 16 -4.06 -5.88 3.81
C ALA A 16 -4.31 -7.09 4.71
N PRO A 17 -4.52 -6.97 6.05
CA PRO A 17 -4.82 -8.12 6.90
C PRO A 17 -6.10 -8.89 6.55
N ALA A 18 -7.07 -8.25 5.86
CA ALA A 18 -8.31 -8.90 5.46
C ALA A 18 -8.23 -9.56 4.08
N LEU A 19 -7.15 -9.34 3.32
CA LEU A 19 -7.08 -9.71 1.92
C LEU A 19 -7.12 -11.22 1.68
N ALA A 20 -6.45 -12.01 2.52
CA ALA A 20 -6.49 -13.48 2.42
C ALA A 20 -7.92 -14.04 2.55
N SER A 21 -8.71 -13.49 3.49
CA SER A 21 -10.12 -13.86 3.65
C SER A 21 -10.97 -13.46 2.44
N VAL A 22 -10.71 -12.30 1.85
CA VAL A 22 -11.39 -11.85 0.62
C VAL A 22 -11.01 -12.76 -0.54
N ALA A 23 -9.74 -13.07 -0.73
CA ALA A 23 -9.25 -13.95 -1.78
C ALA A 23 -9.91 -15.34 -1.73
N ALA A 24 -10.10 -15.90 -0.53
CA ALA A 24 -10.78 -17.19 -0.34
C ALA A 24 -12.27 -17.17 -0.77
N GLN A 25 -12.89 -16.00 -0.87
CA GLN A 25 -14.34 -15.86 -1.12
C GLN A 25 -14.69 -15.23 -2.47
N VAL A 26 -13.72 -14.60 -3.15
CA VAL A 26 -13.96 -13.77 -4.33
C VAL A 26 -14.19 -14.60 -5.61
N GLY A 27 -13.72 -15.85 -5.65
CA GLY A 27 -13.73 -16.71 -6.83
C GLY A 27 -15.05 -16.71 -7.64
N PRO A 28 -16.24 -16.81 -7.02
CA PRO A 28 -17.52 -16.77 -7.75
C PRO A 28 -17.78 -15.47 -8.51
N LEU A 29 -17.06 -14.38 -8.22
CA LEU A 29 -17.19 -13.09 -8.90
C LEU A 29 -16.25 -12.96 -10.11
N ILE A 30 -15.26 -13.85 -10.23
CA ILE A 30 -14.18 -13.74 -11.21
C ILE A 30 -14.51 -14.61 -12.42
N GLY A 31 -14.66 -14.00 -13.57
CA GLY A 31 -14.74 -14.65 -14.88
C GLY A 31 -13.55 -14.25 -15.76
N PRO A 32 -13.48 -14.77 -17.00
CA PRO A 32 -12.33 -14.55 -17.88
C PRO A 32 -11.99 -13.06 -18.11
N ASP A 33 -13.01 -12.21 -18.20
CA ASP A 33 -12.86 -10.79 -18.53
C ASP A 33 -13.02 -9.85 -17.32
N THR A 34 -13.20 -10.42 -16.12
CA THR A 34 -13.36 -9.61 -14.89
C THR A 34 -12.13 -8.75 -14.64
N VAL A 35 -12.33 -7.46 -14.47
CA VAL A 35 -11.31 -6.52 -14.00
C VAL A 35 -11.36 -6.45 -12.48
N VAL A 36 -10.20 -6.61 -11.83
CA VAL A 36 -10.07 -6.46 -10.37
C VAL A 36 -9.26 -5.21 -10.07
N LEU A 37 -9.93 -4.18 -9.56
CA LEU A 37 -9.29 -2.93 -9.11
C LEU A 37 -8.82 -3.08 -7.67
N THR A 38 -7.50 -3.01 -7.43
CA THR A 38 -6.91 -3.13 -6.10
C THR A 38 -6.61 -1.76 -5.50
N ALA A 39 -7.61 -1.19 -4.82
CA ALA A 39 -7.53 0.14 -4.18
C ALA A 39 -7.01 0.02 -2.75
N MET A 40 -5.72 -0.31 -2.59
CA MET A 40 -5.09 -0.64 -1.31
C MET A 40 -3.80 0.15 -1.11
N ASN A 41 -3.36 0.27 0.15
CA ASN A 41 -2.06 0.84 0.51
C ASN A 41 -0.98 -0.25 0.59
N GLY A 42 0.28 0.17 0.52
CA GLY A 42 1.43 -0.72 0.66
C GLY A 42 1.79 -1.48 -0.61
N VAL A 43 2.68 -2.44 -0.47
CA VAL A 43 3.13 -3.31 -1.57
C VAL A 43 2.10 -4.42 -1.75
N PRO A 44 1.46 -4.54 -2.93
CA PRO A 44 0.50 -5.61 -3.19
C PRO A 44 1.21 -6.92 -3.60
N TRP A 45 0.52 -8.05 -3.51
CA TRP A 45 1.04 -9.39 -3.89
C TRP A 45 1.50 -9.48 -5.35
N TRP A 46 0.90 -8.70 -6.24
CA TRP A 46 1.21 -8.66 -7.67
C TRP A 46 2.33 -7.69 -8.04
N PHE A 47 2.94 -7.00 -7.09
CA PHE A 47 3.86 -5.88 -7.31
C PHE A 47 5.01 -6.20 -8.28
N LEU A 48 5.57 -7.38 -8.20
CA LEU A 48 6.69 -7.83 -9.05
C LEU A 48 6.24 -8.58 -10.31
N GLN A 49 4.93 -8.69 -10.55
CA GLN A 49 4.41 -9.35 -11.75
C GLN A 49 4.49 -8.41 -12.96
N GLY A 50 5.25 -8.82 -13.98
CA GLY A 50 5.53 -8.01 -15.17
C GLY A 50 6.45 -6.83 -14.95
N PHE A 51 7.09 -6.73 -13.77
CA PHE A 51 7.95 -5.64 -13.36
C PHE A 51 8.95 -6.12 -12.29
N GLY A 52 10.04 -5.34 -12.07
CA GLY A 52 10.96 -5.55 -10.95
C GLY A 52 12.38 -5.94 -11.35
N GLY A 53 12.76 -5.81 -12.60
CA GLY A 53 14.13 -6.07 -13.07
C GLY A 53 14.62 -7.45 -12.65
N PRO A 54 15.72 -7.56 -11.87
CA PRO A 54 16.30 -8.85 -11.46
C PRO A 54 15.38 -9.70 -10.57
N VAL A 55 14.36 -9.09 -9.95
CA VAL A 55 13.40 -9.78 -9.07
C VAL A 55 12.00 -9.92 -9.68
N ALA A 56 11.86 -9.60 -10.98
CA ALA A 56 10.60 -9.72 -11.70
C ALA A 56 10.02 -11.14 -11.61
N GLY A 57 8.71 -11.23 -11.45
CA GLY A 57 7.97 -12.49 -11.34
C GLY A 57 8.10 -13.20 -9.99
N ARG A 58 8.88 -12.66 -9.05
CA ARG A 58 8.95 -13.20 -7.70
C ARG A 58 7.69 -12.86 -6.90
N SER A 59 7.32 -13.75 -6.00
CA SER A 59 6.31 -13.50 -4.97
C SER A 59 6.99 -12.97 -3.71
N LEU A 60 6.29 -12.09 -3.00
CA LEU A 60 6.72 -11.60 -1.69
C LEU A 60 5.97 -12.38 -0.60
N ALA A 61 6.71 -13.20 0.15
CA ALA A 61 6.15 -14.04 1.21
C ALA A 61 5.47 -13.22 2.32
N THR A 62 5.93 -11.99 2.53
CA THR A 62 5.37 -11.06 3.51
C THR A 62 3.92 -10.67 3.23
N VAL A 63 3.52 -10.56 1.97
CA VAL A 63 2.16 -10.11 1.59
C VAL A 63 1.30 -11.24 1.05
N ASP A 64 1.90 -12.36 0.63
CA ASP A 64 1.20 -13.57 0.19
C ASP A 64 2.02 -14.82 0.54
N PRO A 65 2.06 -15.24 1.83
CA PRO A 65 2.99 -16.26 2.34
C PRO A 65 2.92 -17.61 1.63
N GLN A 66 1.76 -17.96 1.11
CA GLN A 66 1.51 -19.28 0.48
C GLN A 66 1.11 -19.16 -0.99
N GLY A 67 1.13 -17.95 -1.56
CA GLY A 67 0.66 -17.71 -2.92
C GLY A 67 -0.85 -17.86 -3.12
N ALA A 68 -1.62 -17.97 -2.03
CA ALA A 68 -3.06 -18.19 -2.10
C ALA A 68 -3.82 -17.00 -2.67
N ILE A 69 -3.35 -15.78 -2.40
CA ILE A 69 -3.95 -14.55 -2.95
C ILE A 69 -3.67 -14.50 -4.45
N ALA A 70 -2.44 -14.73 -4.88
CA ALA A 70 -2.06 -14.75 -6.29
C ALA A 70 -2.79 -15.84 -7.08
N LEU A 71 -3.06 -17.00 -6.46
CA LEU A 71 -3.84 -18.08 -7.06
C LEU A 71 -5.31 -17.68 -7.27
N ALA A 72 -5.93 -17.05 -6.28
CA ALA A 72 -7.33 -16.63 -6.33
C ALA A 72 -7.55 -15.39 -7.21
N LEU A 73 -6.54 -14.51 -7.26
CA LEU A 73 -6.56 -13.21 -7.94
C LEU A 73 -5.29 -13.06 -8.80
N PRO A 74 -5.21 -13.77 -9.94
CA PRO A 74 -4.06 -13.68 -10.85
C PRO A 74 -3.84 -12.25 -11.37
N ALA A 75 -2.58 -11.88 -11.56
CA ALA A 75 -2.20 -10.54 -12.03
C ALA A 75 -2.82 -10.14 -13.38
N THR A 76 -3.25 -11.12 -14.17
CA THR A 76 -3.94 -10.90 -15.44
C THR A 76 -5.30 -10.20 -15.30
N HIS A 77 -5.95 -10.31 -14.13
CA HIS A 77 -7.21 -9.61 -13.83
C HIS A 77 -6.99 -8.24 -13.19
N ILE A 78 -5.77 -7.97 -12.70
CA ILE A 78 -5.51 -6.83 -11.84
C ILE A 78 -5.34 -5.53 -12.65
N VAL A 79 -5.99 -4.48 -12.15
CA VAL A 79 -5.60 -3.08 -12.36
C VAL A 79 -5.23 -2.51 -11.00
N GLY A 80 -4.01 -2.01 -10.86
CA GLY A 80 -3.54 -1.38 -9.65
C GLY A 80 -4.18 -0.01 -9.44
N CYS A 81 -4.31 0.41 -8.17
CA CYS A 81 -4.83 1.73 -7.83
C CYS A 81 -4.08 2.34 -6.65
N VAL A 82 -3.62 3.58 -6.82
CA VAL A 82 -3.16 4.43 -5.73
C VAL A 82 -4.27 5.39 -5.34
N VAL A 83 -4.67 5.35 -4.05
CA VAL A 83 -5.79 6.15 -3.53
C VAL A 83 -5.25 7.39 -2.83
N HIS A 84 -5.68 8.57 -3.27
CA HIS A 84 -5.43 9.87 -2.65
C HIS A 84 -6.74 10.45 -2.09
N ALA A 85 -7.37 9.69 -1.20
CA ALA A 85 -8.59 10.07 -0.51
C ALA A 85 -8.52 9.63 0.95
N SER A 86 -9.26 10.30 1.82
CA SER A 86 -9.41 9.96 3.23
C SER A 86 -10.89 9.82 3.56
N CYS A 87 -11.24 8.65 4.04
CA CYS A 87 -12.61 8.31 4.45
C CYS A 87 -12.57 7.56 5.78
N SER A 88 -13.65 7.66 6.55
CA SER A 88 -13.91 6.82 7.74
C SER A 88 -15.27 6.15 7.64
N VAL A 89 -15.42 5.06 8.39
CA VAL A 89 -16.71 4.40 8.58
C VAL A 89 -17.28 4.87 9.91
N ASP A 90 -18.35 5.65 9.88
CA ASP A 90 -19.00 6.17 11.09
C ASP A 90 -19.97 5.13 11.69
N ALA A 91 -20.61 4.33 10.82
CA ALA A 91 -21.47 3.22 11.19
C ALA A 91 -21.54 2.24 10.01
N PRO A 92 -22.05 1.00 10.17
CA PRO A 92 -22.25 0.08 9.06
C PRO A 92 -23.04 0.73 7.91
N GLY A 93 -22.42 0.81 6.73
CA GLY A 93 -22.99 1.44 5.53
C GLY A 93 -22.93 2.99 5.51
N VAL A 94 -22.39 3.63 6.55
CA VAL A 94 -22.24 5.10 6.61
C VAL A 94 -20.76 5.47 6.47
N ILE A 95 -20.41 6.01 5.32
CA ILE A 95 -19.04 6.44 5.01
C ILE A 95 -18.96 7.96 5.08
N ARG A 96 -17.99 8.46 5.86
CA ARG A 96 -17.65 9.88 5.90
C ARG A 96 -16.44 10.12 5.02
N HIS A 97 -16.61 10.97 4.01
CA HIS A 97 -15.49 11.49 3.22
C HIS A 97 -14.89 12.72 3.92
N HIS A 98 -13.59 12.72 4.14
CA HIS A 98 -12.87 13.84 4.80
C HIS A 98 -12.21 14.76 3.78
N PHE A 99 -11.42 14.21 2.86
CA PHE A 99 -10.78 14.98 1.80
C PHE A 99 -10.21 14.06 0.70
N GLY A 100 -9.94 14.67 -0.46
CA GLY A 100 -9.30 14.02 -1.59
C GLY A 100 -10.24 13.12 -2.39
N ASP A 101 -10.03 13.07 -3.69
CA ASP A 101 -10.82 12.30 -4.66
C ASP A 101 -9.91 11.68 -5.73
N GLY A 102 -8.57 11.77 -5.53
CA GLY A 102 -7.57 11.33 -6.50
C GLY A 102 -7.42 9.81 -6.52
N LEU A 103 -7.50 9.24 -7.73
CA LEU A 103 -7.20 7.83 -7.99
C LEU A 103 -6.21 7.74 -9.16
N ILE A 104 -5.09 7.03 -8.95
CA ILE A 104 -4.15 6.71 -10.03
C ILE A 104 -4.33 5.23 -10.34
N VAL A 105 -4.71 4.89 -11.56
CA VAL A 105 -4.93 3.50 -11.98
C VAL A 105 -3.91 3.08 -13.04
N GLY A 106 -3.54 1.81 -13.07
CA GLY A 106 -2.58 1.32 -14.07
C GLY A 106 -2.46 -0.19 -14.10
N GLU A 107 -2.08 -0.70 -15.26
CA GLU A 107 -1.76 -2.11 -15.43
C GLU A 107 -0.45 -2.47 -14.71
N PRO A 108 -0.35 -3.67 -14.12
CA PRO A 108 0.93 -4.17 -13.62
C PRO A 108 2.04 -4.20 -14.68
N SER A 109 1.68 -4.38 -15.94
CA SER A 109 2.61 -4.38 -17.09
C SER A 109 3.06 -2.98 -17.52
N GLY A 110 2.42 -1.91 -17.03
CA GLY A 110 2.65 -0.54 -17.48
C GLY A 110 2.01 -0.19 -18.83
N GLN A 111 1.25 -1.11 -19.43
CA GLN A 111 0.61 -0.85 -20.72
C GLN A 111 -0.71 -0.06 -20.57
N ALA A 112 -0.98 0.86 -21.49
CA ALA A 112 -2.24 1.59 -21.54
C ALA A 112 -3.30 0.76 -22.31
N THR A 113 -3.81 -0.29 -21.67
CA THR A 113 -4.80 -1.21 -22.29
C THR A 113 -6.19 -0.60 -22.40
N ALA A 114 -7.04 -1.17 -23.27
CA ALA A 114 -8.42 -0.73 -23.42
C ALA A 114 -9.21 -0.81 -22.10
N ARG A 115 -8.97 -1.85 -21.27
CA ARG A 115 -9.66 -2.00 -19.98
C ARG A 115 -9.27 -0.93 -18.96
N VAL A 116 -8.00 -0.52 -18.90
CA VAL A 116 -7.58 0.55 -17.97
C VAL A 116 -8.13 1.90 -18.42
N GLN A 117 -8.23 2.15 -19.74
CA GLN A 117 -8.85 3.37 -20.27
C GLN A 117 -10.36 3.40 -19.99
N ALA A 118 -11.06 2.28 -20.18
CA ALA A 118 -12.48 2.17 -19.86
C ALA A 118 -12.74 2.38 -18.36
N LEU A 119 -11.91 1.77 -17.48
CA LEU A 119 -11.98 1.96 -16.03
C LEU A 119 -11.72 3.42 -15.64
N HIS A 120 -10.70 4.05 -16.22
CA HIS A 120 -10.40 5.46 -16.00
C HIS A 120 -11.61 6.36 -16.35
N ALA A 121 -12.21 6.17 -17.52
CA ALA A 121 -13.39 6.93 -17.94
C ALA A 121 -14.59 6.68 -17.00
N LEU A 122 -14.77 5.45 -16.52
CA LEU A 122 -15.81 5.11 -15.55
C LEU A 122 -15.62 5.83 -14.21
N LEU A 123 -14.38 5.86 -13.71
CA LEU A 123 -14.04 6.54 -12.45
C LEU A 123 -14.22 8.06 -12.57
N GLN A 124 -13.83 8.66 -13.69
CA GLN A 124 -14.08 10.09 -13.94
C GLN A 124 -15.58 10.40 -14.00
N LYS A 125 -16.37 9.56 -14.68
CA LYS A 125 -17.83 9.70 -14.72
C LYS A 125 -18.47 9.54 -13.33
N ALA A 126 -17.85 8.74 -12.45
CA ALA A 126 -18.27 8.59 -11.06
C ALA A 126 -17.85 9.77 -10.14
N GLY A 127 -17.13 10.77 -10.67
CA GLY A 127 -16.74 11.97 -9.95
C GLY A 127 -15.37 11.94 -9.32
N PHE A 128 -14.55 10.91 -9.57
CA PHE A 128 -13.18 10.85 -9.09
C PHE A 128 -12.23 11.65 -10.00
N ASN A 129 -11.22 12.27 -9.41
CA ASN A 129 -10.07 12.81 -10.12
C ASN A 129 -9.12 11.65 -10.47
N ALA A 130 -9.49 10.88 -11.49
CA ALA A 130 -8.75 9.70 -11.91
C ALA A 130 -7.69 10.03 -12.97
N SER A 131 -6.55 9.36 -12.90
CA SER A 131 -5.49 9.40 -13.91
C SER A 131 -4.94 8.00 -14.20
N VAL A 132 -4.38 7.82 -15.40
CA VAL A 132 -3.74 6.56 -15.81
C VAL A 132 -2.24 6.67 -15.61
N SER A 133 -1.68 5.72 -14.88
CA SER A 133 -0.23 5.59 -14.67
C SER A 133 0.41 4.84 -15.83
N ALA A 134 1.57 5.33 -16.28
CA ALA A 134 2.43 4.59 -17.18
C ALA A 134 3.20 3.46 -16.47
N GLN A 135 3.31 3.51 -15.15
CA GLN A 135 3.98 2.50 -14.32
C GLN A 135 3.45 2.58 -12.89
N ILE A 136 2.36 1.86 -12.63
CA ILE A 136 1.64 1.93 -11.34
C ILE A 136 2.52 1.58 -10.13
N GLN A 137 3.52 0.72 -10.30
CA GLN A 137 4.46 0.37 -9.24
C GLN A 137 5.28 1.59 -8.78
N LYS A 138 5.62 2.51 -9.68
CA LYS A 138 6.34 3.75 -9.33
C LYS A 138 5.46 4.66 -8.45
N ASP A 139 4.19 4.78 -8.77
CA ASP A 139 3.24 5.58 -7.99
C ASP A 139 2.96 4.96 -6.61
N ILE A 140 2.80 3.62 -6.56
CA ILE A 140 2.69 2.87 -5.31
C ILE A 140 3.93 3.10 -4.44
N TRP A 141 5.13 2.96 -5.02
CA TRP A 141 6.41 3.09 -4.32
C TRP A 141 6.61 4.50 -3.77
N TYR A 142 6.28 5.51 -4.56
CA TYR A 142 6.37 6.90 -4.14
C TYR A 142 5.43 7.22 -2.96
N LYS A 143 4.19 6.73 -3.00
CA LYS A 143 3.27 6.88 -1.86
C LYS A 143 3.77 6.11 -0.64
N LEU A 144 4.22 4.87 -0.86
CA LEU A 144 4.78 4.02 0.19
C LEU A 144 5.98 4.66 0.86
N TRP A 145 6.86 5.32 0.11
CA TRP A 145 8.08 5.96 0.58
C TRP A 145 7.86 6.93 1.75
N GLY A 146 6.73 7.61 1.79
CA GLY A 146 6.31 8.39 2.95
C GLY A 146 5.59 7.55 4.01
N ASN A 147 4.64 6.73 3.58
CA ASN A 147 3.76 6.00 4.50
C ASN A 147 4.49 4.95 5.35
N MET A 148 5.50 4.26 4.77
CA MET A 148 6.27 3.24 5.47
C MET A 148 7.04 3.76 6.68
N THR A 149 7.24 5.08 6.77
CA THR A 149 7.97 5.73 7.85
C THR A 149 7.03 6.42 8.84
N VAL A 150 6.25 7.38 8.36
CA VAL A 150 5.43 8.24 9.21
C VAL A 150 4.30 7.47 9.88
N ASN A 151 3.69 6.50 9.17
CA ASN A 151 2.56 5.74 9.73
C ASN A 151 2.96 4.88 10.94
N PRO A 152 4.00 4.03 10.87
CA PRO A 152 4.40 3.25 12.04
C PRO A 152 4.94 4.11 13.19
N ILE A 153 5.69 5.19 12.91
CA ILE A 153 6.18 6.09 13.94
C ILE A 153 4.98 6.76 14.66
N SER A 154 4.00 7.25 13.91
CA SER A 154 2.77 7.81 14.48
C SER A 154 2.02 6.78 15.33
N ALA A 155 1.92 5.54 14.87
CA ALA A 155 1.26 4.46 15.62
C ALA A 155 1.97 4.13 16.94
N ILE A 156 3.32 4.07 16.95
CA ILE A 156 4.11 3.78 18.16
C ILE A 156 4.02 4.92 19.17
N THR A 157 4.12 6.18 18.68
CA THR A 157 4.30 7.35 19.56
C THR A 157 2.99 8.05 19.92
N GLY A 158 1.91 7.80 19.18
CA GLY A 158 0.67 8.56 19.26
C GLY A 158 0.77 9.98 18.69
N ALA A 159 1.92 10.35 18.09
CA ALA A 159 2.16 11.69 17.58
C ALA A 159 1.50 11.95 16.23
N THR A 160 1.07 13.19 16.02
CA THR A 160 0.62 13.72 14.74
C THR A 160 1.79 14.04 13.80
N THR A 161 1.51 14.18 12.51
CA THR A 161 2.56 14.38 11.47
C THR A 161 3.39 15.62 11.68
N ASP A 162 2.83 16.72 12.16
CA ASP A 162 3.56 17.96 12.51
C ASP A 162 4.60 17.72 13.61
N ARG A 163 4.21 17.05 14.70
CA ARG A 163 5.10 16.74 15.83
C ARG A 163 6.22 15.78 15.42
N ILE A 164 5.92 14.79 14.59
CA ILE A 164 6.92 13.87 14.03
C ILE A 164 7.95 14.64 13.18
N MET A 165 7.46 15.56 12.34
CA MET A 165 8.34 16.35 11.47
C MET A 165 9.10 17.45 12.20
N ASP A 166 8.68 17.88 13.39
CA ASP A 166 9.35 18.90 14.18
C ASP A 166 10.52 18.34 14.99
N ASP A 167 10.49 17.07 15.37
CA ASP A 167 11.60 16.42 16.05
C ASP A 167 12.76 16.14 15.08
N PRO A 168 13.96 16.74 15.28
CA PRO A 168 15.07 16.58 14.35
C PRO A 168 15.65 15.16 14.33
N LEU A 169 15.63 14.43 15.44
CA LEU A 169 16.16 13.06 15.52
C LEU A 169 15.21 12.08 14.83
N VAL A 170 13.91 12.22 15.05
CA VAL A 170 12.89 11.41 14.37
C VAL A 170 12.93 11.67 12.87
N ARG A 171 13.03 12.93 12.45
CA ARG A 171 13.12 13.29 11.02
C ARG A 171 14.37 12.71 10.36
N GLN A 172 15.53 12.74 11.05
CA GLN A 172 16.76 12.11 10.56
C GLN A 172 16.60 10.59 10.44
N PHE A 173 15.97 9.93 11.41
CA PHE A 173 15.67 8.51 11.34
C PHE A 173 14.76 8.18 10.15
N ILE A 174 13.71 8.98 9.94
CA ILE A 174 12.82 8.85 8.77
C ILE A 174 13.62 8.96 7.48
N SER A 175 14.50 9.96 7.35
CA SER A 175 15.37 10.13 6.19
C SER A 175 16.23 8.88 5.94
N SER A 176 16.78 8.26 6.98
CA SER A 176 17.59 7.05 6.86
C SER A 176 16.78 5.88 6.31
N VAL A 177 15.57 5.63 6.83
CA VAL A 177 14.65 4.60 6.30
C VAL A 177 14.26 4.89 4.84
N MET A 178 13.99 6.14 4.52
CA MET A 178 13.64 6.56 3.16
C MET A 178 14.78 6.34 2.17
N LEU A 179 16.03 6.55 2.57
CA LEU A 179 17.21 6.30 1.72
C LEU A 179 17.41 4.81 1.44
N GLU A 180 17.14 3.93 2.40
CA GLU A 180 17.13 2.47 2.18
C GLU A 180 16.08 2.09 1.13
N ALA A 181 14.85 2.56 1.27
CA ALA A 181 13.79 2.30 0.29
C ALA A 181 14.10 2.91 -1.09
N LYS A 182 14.74 4.09 -1.14
CA LYS A 182 15.21 4.70 -2.39
C LYS A 182 16.21 3.81 -3.11
N ALA A 183 17.22 3.29 -2.40
CA ALA A 183 18.20 2.36 -2.95
C ALA A 183 17.58 1.05 -3.46
N ILE A 184 16.56 0.52 -2.75
CA ILE A 184 15.78 -0.62 -3.22
C ILE A 184 15.05 -0.28 -4.52
N GLY A 185 14.38 0.87 -4.57
CA GLY A 185 13.65 1.35 -5.76
C GLY A 185 14.54 1.45 -7.00
N GLU A 186 15.77 1.94 -6.85
CA GLU A 186 16.77 1.97 -7.93
C GLU A 186 17.09 0.56 -8.44
N LYS A 187 17.27 -0.43 -7.56
CA LYS A 187 17.56 -1.83 -7.94
C LYS A 187 16.41 -2.50 -8.68
N ILE A 188 15.17 -2.17 -8.35
CA ILE A 188 13.99 -2.76 -8.99
C ILE A 188 13.45 -1.93 -10.17
N GLY A 189 14.11 -0.82 -10.54
CA GLY A 189 13.78 -0.04 -11.74
C GLY A 189 12.72 1.05 -11.55
N ILE A 190 12.47 1.49 -10.31
CA ILE A 190 11.58 2.62 -9.97
C ILE A 190 12.31 3.64 -9.08
N PRO A 191 13.35 4.30 -9.61
CA PRO A 191 14.08 5.31 -8.85
C PRO A 191 13.16 6.44 -8.42
N ILE A 192 13.43 6.97 -7.22
CA ILE A 192 12.82 8.18 -6.70
C ILE A 192 13.85 9.30 -6.85
N ASP A 193 13.55 10.30 -7.67
CA ASP A 193 14.48 11.40 -7.97
C ASP A 193 14.61 12.37 -6.79
N GLN A 194 13.56 12.49 -5.97
CA GLN A 194 13.47 13.39 -4.83
C GLN A 194 14.36 12.93 -3.66
N GLN A 195 14.73 13.90 -2.80
CA GLN A 195 15.38 13.64 -1.53
C GLN A 195 14.34 13.52 -0.40
N PRO A 196 14.69 12.88 0.73
CA PRO A 196 13.79 12.78 1.89
C PRO A 196 13.21 14.13 2.35
N GLU A 197 13.98 15.20 2.27
CA GLU A 197 13.58 16.56 2.63
C GLU A 197 12.41 17.07 1.81
N ASP A 198 12.36 16.76 0.51
CA ASP A 198 11.25 17.12 -0.37
C ASP A 198 9.95 16.48 0.11
N ARG A 199 10.04 15.21 0.53
CA ARG A 199 8.90 14.48 1.07
C ARG A 199 8.51 14.97 2.46
N HIS A 200 9.47 15.35 3.31
CA HIS A 200 9.21 16.00 4.59
C HIS A 200 8.40 17.29 4.42
N ALA A 201 8.76 18.10 3.43
CA ALA A 201 8.03 19.33 3.12
C ALA A 201 6.55 19.05 2.74
N VAL A 202 6.29 17.98 2.00
CA VAL A 202 4.93 17.52 1.68
C VAL A 202 4.19 17.05 2.94
N THR A 203 4.84 16.26 3.79
CA THR A 203 4.26 15.74 5.03
C THR A 203 3.90 16.87 6.01
N ARG A 204 4.75 17.91 6.12
CA ARG A 204 4.47 19.10 6.96
C ARG A 204 3.19 19.83 6.58
N LYS A 205 2.81 19.82 5.29
CA LYS A 205 1.56 20.47 4.83
C LYS A 205 0.31 19.79 5.36
N LEU A 206 0.41 18.56 5.87
CA LEU A 206 -0.71 17.85 6.50
C LEU A 206 -1.06 18.41 7.89
N GLY A 207 -0.14 19.19 8.52
CA GLY A 207 -0.33 19.74 9.86
C GLY A 207 -0.49 18.66 10.93
N ALA A 208 -1.38 18.86 11.88
CA ALA A 208 -1.66 17.93 12.97
C ALA A 208 -2.51 16.72 12.54
N PHE A 209 -2.07 16.07 11.45
CA PHE A 209 -2.77 14.92 10.89
C PHE A 209 -2.45 13.62 11.65
N ARG A 210 -3.48 12.83 11.94
CA ARG A 210 -3.36 11.48 12.51
C ARG A 210 -3.31 10.48 11.36
N THR A 211 -2.21 9.73 11.26
CA THR A 211 -2.05 8.75 10.19
C THR A 211 -3.10 7.64 10.25
N SER A 212 -3.35 6.97 9.14
CA SER A 212 -4.31 5.85 9.09
C SER A 212 -3.94 4.73 10.06
N MET A 213 -2.63 4.44 10.23
CA MET A 213 -2.17 3.40 11.16
C MET A 213 -2.38 3.80 12.62
N LEU A 214 -2.19 5.08 12.97
CA LEU A 214 -2.53 5.58 14.31
C LEU A 214 -4.03 5.49 14.56
N GLN A 215 -4.87 5.83 13.57
CA GLN A 215 -6.32 5.67 13.68
C GLN A 215 -6.72 4.21 13.88
N ASP A 216 -6.02 3.26 13.25
CA ASP A 216 -6.24 1.83 13.48
C ASP A 216 -5.89 1.41 14.90
N VAL A 217 -4.74 1.85 15.42
CA VAL A 217 -4.32 1.58 16.81
C VAL A 217 -5.35 2.11 17.79
N ASP A 218 -5.83 3.35 17.60
CA ASP A 218 -6.84 3.96 18.47
C ASP A 218 -8.17 3.21 18.42
N ALA A 219 -8.52 2.66 17.25
CA ALA A 219 -9.74 1.90 17.05
C ALA A 219 -9.61 0.40 17.41
N GLY A 220 -8.46 -0.05 17.90
CA GLY A 220 -8.20 -1.46 18.20
C GLY A 220 -8.22 -2.37 16.97
N LYS A 221 -7.86 -1.85 15.79
CA LYS A 221 -7.89 -2.59 14.52
C LYS A 221 -6.49 -3.09 14.13
N PRO A 222 -6.39 -4.21 13.42
CA PRO A 222 -5.11 -4.70 12.90
C PRO A 222 -4.40 -3.66 12.03
N VAL A 223 -3.06 -3.59 12.18
CA VAL A 223 -2.19 -2.65 11.45
C VAL A 223 -1.59 -3.31 10.21
N GLU A 224 -1.30 -2.51 9.18
CA GLU A 224 -0.82 -2.96 7.87
C GLU A 224 0.73 -3.00 7.79
N LEU A 225 1.40 -3.56 8.80
CA LEU A 225 2.88 -3.58 8.85
C LEU A 225 3.51 -4.39 7.71
N ASP A 226 2.88 -5.50 7.32
CA ASP A 226 3.45 -6.38 6.29
C ASP A 226 3.52 -5.69 4.94
N ALA A 227 2.43 -5.08 4.50
CA ALA A 227 2.40 -4.38 3.22
C ALA A 227 3.18 -3.06 3.22
N LEU A 228 3.36 -2.40 4.38
CA LEU A 228 4.00 -1.08 4.47
C LEU A 228 5.49 -1.14 4.81
N VAL A 229 5.93 -2.09 5.62
CA VAL A 229 7.30 -2.12 6.15
C VAL A 229 7.99 -3.46 5.88
N SER A 230 7.34 -4.59 6.25
CA SER A 230 7.95 -5.92 6.09
C SER A 230 8.24 -6.24 4.62
N ALA A 231 7.36 -5.86 3.69
CA ALA A 231 7.56 -6.05 2.26
C ALA A 231 8.76 -5.26 1.72
N VAL A 232 9.02 -4.05 2.24
CA VAL A 232 10.20 -3.26 1.87
C VAL A 232 11.47 -3.95 2.36
N ARG A 233 11.47 -4.47 3.59
CA ARG A 233 12.57 -5.26 4.13
C ARG A 233 12.83 -6.50 3.26
N GLU A 234 11.81 -7.24 2.87
CA GLU A 234 11.93 -8.42 1.99
C GLU A 234 12.52 -8.03 0.63
N LEU A 235 12.06 -6.93 0.03
CA LEU A 235 12.65 -6.38 -1.20
C LEU A 235 14.12 -6.00 -1.01
N GLY A 236 14.49 -5.44 0.14
CA GLY A 236 15.90 -5.18 0.49
C GLY A 236 16.73 -6.46 0.48
N GLN A 237 16.24 -7.53 1.07
CA GLN A 237 16.90 -8.85 1.06
C GLN A 237 17.05 -9.40 -0.37
N LEU A 238 15.99 -9.35 -1.18
CA LEU A 238 15.99 -9.83 -2.56
C LEU A 238 16.92 -9.02 -3.48
N THR A 239 17.13 -7.75 -3.18
CA THR A 239 17.99 -6.84 -3.96
C THR A 239 19.38 -6.65 -3.38
N HIS A 240 19.67 -7.31 -2.24
CA HIS A 240 20.93 -7.18 -1.49
C HIS A 240 21.21 -5.73 -1.02
N VAL A 241 20.16 -5.00 -0.68
CA VAL A 241 20.26 -3.68 -0.03
C VAL A 241 20.06 -3.87 1.46
N ALA A 242 21.04 -3.44 2.26
CA ALA A 242 20.94 -3.47 3.72
C ALA A 242 19.85 -2.50 4.22
N THR A 243 19.06 -2.94 5.20
CA THR A 243 17.92 -2.19 5.72
C THR A 243 17.93 -2.03 7.24
N PRO A 244 19.05 -1.62 7.88
CA PRO A 244 19.15 -1.58 9.34
C PRO A 244 18.15 -0.62 10.00
N PHE A 245 17.84 0.51 9.38
CA PHE A 245 16.86 1.46 9.92
C PHE A 245 15.42 0.96 9.72
N THR A 246 15.12 0.35 8.57
CA THR A 246 13.82 -0.33 8.32
C THR A 246 13.62 -1.49 9.28
N ASP A 247 14.67 -2.29 9.56
CA ASP A 247 14.63 -3.41 10.51
C ASP A 247 14.31 -2.92 11.93
N ALA A 248 14.95 -1.83 12.36
CA ALA A 248 14.70 -1.21 13.66
C ALA A 248 13.26 -0.70 13.78
N LEU A 249 12.78 0.01 12.74
CA LEU A 249 11.40 0.52 12.69
C LEU A 249 10.39 -0.62 12.73
N LEU A 250 10.60 -1.66 11.91
CA LEU A 250 9.73 -2.83 11.87
C LEU A 250 9.67 -3.56 13.21
N GLY A 251 10.84 -3.79 13.82
CA GLY A 251 10.93 -4.47 15.12
C GLY A 251 10.15 -3.77 16.21
N LEU A 252 10.34 -2.45 16.35
CA LEU A 252 9.62 -1.64 17.33
C LEU A 252 8.12 -1.59 17.04
N SER A 253 7.73 -1.41 15.78
CA SER A 253 6.32 -1.34 15.37
C SER A 253 5.60 -2.65 15.61
N ARG A 254 6.24 -3.77 15.28
CA ARG A 254 5.70 -5.12 15.49
C ARG A 254 5.49 -5.40 16.97
N LEU A 255 6.50 -5.16 17.79
CA LEU A 255 6.40 -5.36 19.23
C LEU A 255 5.29 -4.51 19.87
N HIS A 256 5.19 -3.23 19.46
CA HIS A 256 4.11 -2.35 19.91
C HIS A 256 2.72 -2.89 19.52
N ALA A 257 2.55 -3.32 18.26
CA ALA A 257 1.28 -3.82 17.76
C ALA A 257 0.90 -5.18 18.38
N GLN A 258 1.88 -6.09 18.57
CA GLN A 258 1.68 -7.37 19.25
C GLN A 258 1.24 -7.18 20.70
N GLY A 259 1.88 -6.28 21.44
CA GLY A 259 1.52 -5.98 22.83
C GLY A 259 0.10 -5.41 23.00
N ARG A 260 -0.52 -4.98 21.90
CA ARG A 260 -1.91 -4.49 21.84
C ARG A 260 -2.88 -5.46 21.16
N GLY A 261 -2.42 -6.62 20.71
CA GLY A 261 -3.23 -7.58 19.94
C GLY A 261 -3.63 -7.10 18.54
N LEU A 262 -2.90 -6.15 17.97
CA LEU A 262 -3.19 -5.53 16.66
C LEU A 262 -2.34 -6.13 15.51
N TYR A 263 -1.48 -7.06 15.83
CA TYR A 263 -0.64 -7.80 14.88
C TYR A 263 -0.44 -9.22 15.39
N GLY A 264 -0.54 -10.22 14.51
CA GLY A 264 -0.40 -11.63 14.89
C GLY A 264 0.99 -11.93 15.47
N VAL A 265 1.04 -12.82 16.44
CA VAL A 265 2.31 -13.42 16.86
C VAL A 265 2.66 -14.44 15.79
N THR A 266 3.73 -14.20 15.03
CA THR A 266 4.33 -15.26 14.20
C THR A 266 5.11 -16.16 15.13
N ASP A 267 4.63 -17.38 15.30
CA ASP A 267 5.39 -18.46 15.96
C ASP A 267 6.69 -18.76 15.22
#